data_0316c1d31d1905d0297413cf8dd1e911
#
_entry.id   0316c1d31d1905d0297413cf8dd1e911
#
_cell.length_a   1.000
_cell.length_b   1.000
_cell.length_c   1.000
_cell.angle_alpha   90.00
_cell.angle_beta   90.00
_cell.angle_gamma   90.00
#
_symmetry.space_group_name_H-M   'P 1'
#
loop_
_entity.id
_entity.type
_entity.pdbx_description
1 polymer ?
#
loop_
_entity_poly.entity_id
_entity_poly.type
_entity_poly.pdbx_seq_one_letter_code
_entity_poly.pdbx_strand_id
1 'polypeptide(L)'
;MNINKSNLKSIILILFFFLSVSAQEKKYILNTVAFYNVENLFDTIDDPNNTWDEARTPEGEDKWTEKKYNIKLNNLAKVLPIIGSDVTNSHPAILGLCEVENKQVLIDLVSTEKMKGLNYGIIHFDSKDWRGIDVALLFDTTKFIPRKAKTYPLKVEYKGKPSFSRDVLVVFGFLEKEPINFIVNHWPSRGGGQPSIAQRYKAGELNRKIIDSILSINPKSKIISMGDFNDDPGDPSIKVALKTN
;
A
#
# COMPACT_ATOMS: atom_id res chain seq x y z
N MET A 1 13.04 -36.04 -60.44
CA MET A 1 13.90 -34.98 -59.85
C MET A 1 14.69 -35.66 -58.72
N ASN A 2 15.91 -36.07 -58.97
CA ASN A 2 16.74 -36.76 -57.97
C ASN A 2 17.40 -35.73 -57.02
N ILE A 3 16.88 -35.66 -55.83
CA ILE A 3 17.53 -34.84 -54.79
C ILE A 3 18.81 -35.54 -54.36
N ASN A 4 19.96 -34.89 -54.62
CA ASN A 4 21.26 -35.45 -54.32
C ASN A 4 21.39 -35.61 -52.79
N LYS A 5 21.91 -36.76 -52.31
CA LYS A 5 21.97 -37.09 -50.87
C LYS A 5 22.78 -36.06 -50.07
N SER A 6 23.71 -35.31 -50.70
CA SER A 6 24.47 -34.24 -50.08
C SER A 6 23.58 -33.02 -49.77
N ASN A 7 22.64 -32.66 -50.66
CA ASN A 7 21.72 -31.57 -50.48
C ASN A 7 20.67 -31.86 -49.40
N LEU A 8 20.26 -33.15 -49.24
CA LEU A 8 19.36 -33.56 -48.17
C LEU A 8 19.98 -33.42 -46.79
N LYS A 9 21.30 -33.77 -46.66
CA LYS A 9 22.03 -33.58 -45.39
C LYS A 9 22.19 -32.10 -45.03
N SER A 10 22.47 -31.23 -46.01
CA SER A 10 22.53 -29.78 -45.79
C SER A 10 21.21 -29.16 -45.38
N ILE A 11 20.10 -29.61 -45.99
CA ILE A 11 18.75 -29.14 -45.61
C ILE A 11 18.36 -29.58 -44.20
N ILE A 12 18.73 -30.82 -43.80
CA ILE A 12 18.49 -31.31 -42.44
C ILE A 12 19.34 -30.53 -41.43
N LEU A 13 20.59 -30.18 -41.73
CA LEU A 13 21.45 -29.39 -40.87
C LEU A 13 20.92 -27.97 -40.67
N ILE A 14 20.38 -27.34 -41.74
CA ILE A 14 19.76 -26.02 -41.66
C ILE A 14 18.47 -26.05 -40.85
N LEU A 15 17.63 -27.09 -40.99
CA LEU A 15 16.44 -27.26 -40.17
C LEU A 15 16.76 -27.45 -38.68
N PHE A 16 17.86 -28.16 -38.36
CA PHE A 16 18.31 -28.30 -36.97
C PHE A 16 18.83 -26.98 -36.35
N PHE A 17 19.39 -26.09 -37.18
CA PHE A 17 19.85 -24.76 -36.72
C PHE A 17 18.68 -23.82 -36.40
N PHE A 18 17.55 -23.96 -37.07
CA PHE A 18 16.34 -23.18 -36.79
C PHE A 18 15.54 -23.72 -35.60
N LEU A 19 15.76 -24.92 -35.11
CA LEU A 19 15.15 -25.50 -33.93
C LEU A 19 15.86 -25.12 -32.62
N SER A 20 16.98 -24.42 -32.69
CA SER A 20 17.58 -23.74 -31.52
C SER A 20 16.75 -22.48 -31.17
N VAL A 21 15.42 -22.60 -31.08
CA VAL A 21 14.59 -21.60 -30.43
C VAL A 21 15.03 -21.62 -28.98
N SER A 22 15.86 -20.67 -28.61
CA SER A 22 16.23 -20.41 -27.23
C SER A 22 14.94 -20.39 -26.42
N ALA A 23 14.77 -21.39 -25.57
CA ALA A 23 13.80 -21.29 -24.49
C ALA A 23 14.26 -20.07 -23.67
N GLN A 24 13.65 -18.94 -23.92
CA GLN A 24 13.92 -17.72 -23.21
C GLN A 24 13.49 -18.00 -21.77
N GLU A 25 14.45 -18.25 -20.88
CA GLU A 25 14.16 -18.39 -19.46
C GLU A 25 13.38 -17.17 -19.03
N LYS A 26 12.14 -17.38 -18.61
CA LYS A 26 11.33 -16.31 -18.03
C LYS A 26 12.04 -15.87 -16.75
N LYS A 27 12.75 -14.75 -16.82
CA LYS A 27 13.30 -14.10 -15.63
C LYS A 27 12.16 -13.46 -14.87
N TYR A 28 11.92 -13.94 -13.66
CA TYR A 28 10.97 -13.33 -12.73
C TYR A 28 11.73 -12.32 -11.85
N ILE A 29 11.12 -11.16 -11.64
CA ILE A 29 11.58 -10.17 -10.67
C ILE A 29 10.68 -10.28 -9.46
N LEU A 30 11.26 -10.51 -8.30
CA LEU A 30 10.53 -10.54 -7.03
C LEU A 30 10.56 -9.14 -6.40
N ASN A 31 9.41 -8.66 -5.99
CA ASN A 31 9.27 -7.41 -5.27
C ASN A 31 8.41 -7.62 -4.02
N THR A 32 8.84 -7.06 -2.90
CA THR A 32 8.03 -7.02 -1.69
C THR A 32 7.01 -5.90 -1.79
N VAL A 33 5.74 -6.24 -1.57
CA VAL A 33 4.64 -5.32 -1.29
C VAL A 33 4.20 -5.57 0.14
N ALA A 34 4.30 -4.56 1.00
CA ALA A 34 4.00 -4.70 2.41
C ALA A 34 3.02 -3.63 2.90
N PHE A 35 2.38 -3.93 4.02
CA PHE A 35 1.57 -2.99 4.79
C PHE A 35 2.05 -2.97 6.24
N TYR A 36 2.05 -1.78 6.86
CA TYR A 36 2.43 -1.60 8.26
C TYR A 36 1.59 -0.51 8.92
N ASN A 37 1.01 -0.81 10.09
CA ASN A 37 0.42 0.20 10.95
C ASN A 37 1.53 0.84 11.78
N VAL A 38 1.73 2.17 11.63
CA VAL A 38 2.81 2.90 12.32
C VAL A 38 2.44 3.32 13.75
N GLU A 39 1.24 2.96 14.21
CA GLU A 39 0.77 3.20 15.58
C GLU A 39 0.82 4.70 15.99
N ASN A 40 0.03 5.53 15.31
CA ASN A 40 -0.08 6.97 15.58
C ASN A 40 1.27 7.70 15.45
N LEU A 41 1.76 7.81 14.22
CA LEU A 41 2.94 8.61 13.91
C LEU A 41 2.53 10.08 13.81
N PHE A 42 2.66 10.80 14.91
CA PHE A 42 2.46 12.24 15.04
C PHE A 42 3.80 12.94 15.14
N ASP A 43 3.87 14.17 14.63
CA ASP A 43 4.97 15.07 14.97
C ASP A 43 4.76 15.70 16.38
N THR A 44 5.42 16.78 16.69
CA THR A 44 5.30 17.43 18.02
C THR A 44 4.63 18.80 17.94
N ILE A 45 4.03 19.10 16.78
CA ILE A 45 3.43 20.41 16.48
C ILE A 45 1.91 20.28 16.58
N ASP A 46 1.30 21.13 17.36
CA ASP A 46 -0.16 21.21 17.49
C ASP A 46 -0.81 21.73 16.19
N ASP A 47 -1.74 20.98 15.61
CA ASP A 47 -2.57 21.46 14.51
C ASP A 47 -3.84 22.13 15.10
N PRO A 48 -3.98 23.45 15.00
CA PRO A 48 -5.11 24.18 15.59
C PRO A 48 -6.49 23.77 15.01
N ASN A 49 -6.52 22.97 13.94
CA ASN A 49 -7.74 22.44 13.35
C ASN A 49 -8.09 21.03 13.82
N ASN A 50 -7.20 20.38 14.58
CA ASN A 50 -7.36 19.03 15.10
C ASN A 50 -7.15 18.98 16.60
N THR A 51 -8.24 18.98 17.36
CA THR A 51 -8.16 18.93 18.84
C THR A 51 -7.69 17.58 19.39
N TRP A 52 -7.52 16.57 18.57
CA TRP A 52 -7.13 15.24 19.03
C TRP A 52 -5.61 15.07 19.14
N ASP A 53 -4.83 15.85 18.42
CA ASP A 53 -3.37 15.83 18.48
C ASP A 53 -2.80 16.66 19.64
N GLU A 54 -3.59 17.55 20.28
CA GLU A 54 -3.21 18.28 21.48
C GLU A 54 -2.53 17.39 22.55
N ALA A 55 -3.03 16.15 22.71
CA ALA A 55 -2.43 15.17 23.62
C ALA A 55 -1.01 14.76 23.21
N ARG A 56 -0.69 14.87 21.92
CA ARG A 56 0.55 14.43 21.29
C ARG A 56 1.56 15.55 21.05
N THR A 57 1.50 16.56 21.90
CA THR A 57 2.48 17.65 21.96
C THR A 57 3.40 17.50 23.17
N PRO A 58 4.52 18.22 23.27
CA PRO A 58 5.38 18.21 24.45
C PRO A 58 4.68 18.61 25.73
N GLU A 59 3.69 19.50 25.64
CA GLU A 59 2.86 19.98 26.75
C GLU A 59 1.63 19.13 26.99
N GLY A 60 1.23 18.31 25.99
CA GLY A 60 0.06 17.46 26.01
C GLY A 60 0.14 16.29 27.01
N GLU A 61 -0.96 15.50 27.09
CA GLU A 61 -1.08 14.39 28.04
C GLU A 61 0.02 13.32 27.83
N ASP A 62 0.33 13.00 26.56
CA ASP A 62 1.32 11.98 26.20
C ASP A 62 2.77 12.47 26.41
N LYS A 63 2.97 13.76 26.70
CA LYS A 63 4.32 14.36 26.76
C LYS A 63 5.14 13.95 25.53
N TRP A 64 4.56 14.16 24.34
CA TRP A 64 5.13 13.73 23.08
C TRP A 64 6.23 14.67 22.63
N THR A 65 7.45 14.44 23.14
CA THR A 65 8.62 15.29 22.90
C THR A 65 9.34 14.91 21.61
N GLU A 66 10.13 15.82 21.06
CA GLU A 66 11.06 15.57 19.94
C GLU A 66 11.90 14.29 20.14
N LYS A 67 12.33 14.02 21.37
CA LYS A 67 13.08 12.82 21.69
C LYS A 67 12.23 11.55 21.44
N LYS A 68 10.97 11.52 21.87
CA LYS A 68 10.06 10.38 21.64
C LYS A 68 9.75 10.22 20.16
N TYR A 69 9.48 11.32 19.47
CA TYR A 69 9.24 11.34 18.04
C TYR A 69 10.42 10.75 17.25
N ASN A 70 11.62 11.25 17.51
CA ASN A 70 12.84 10.76 16.86
C ASN A 70 13.14 9.29 17.19
N ILE A 71 12.86 8.81 18.39
CA ILE A 71 12.96 7.37 18.74
C ILE A 71 12.00 6.56 17.90
N LYS A 72 10.75 7.00 17.75
CA LYS A 72 9.74 6.32 16.94
C LYS A 72 10.14 6.28 15.47
N LEU A 73 10.53 7.39 14.87
CA LEU A 73 11.04 7.45 13.49
C LEU A 73 12.20 6.47 13.28
N ASN A 74 13.20 6.49 14.18
CA ASN A 74 14.34 5.59 14.08
C ASN A 74 13.96 4.11 14.24
N ASN A 75 12.97 3.79 15.05
CA ASN A 75 12.49 2.40 15.21
C ASN A 75 11.74 1.94 13.94
N LEU A 76 10.86 2.75 13.38
CA LEU A 76 10.20 2.48 12.10
C LEU A 76 11.24 2.30 10.97
N ALA A 77 12.23 3.18 10.91
CA ALA A 77 13.32 3.11 9.93
C ALA A 77 14.21 1.86 10.05
N LYS A 78 14.24 1.19 11.21
CA LYS A 78 14.91 -0.10 11.38
C LYS A 78 14.08 -1.27 10.82
N VAL A 79 12.75 -1.19 10.95
CA VAL A 79 11.84 -2.30 10.65
C VAL A 79 11.37 -2.26 9.19
N LEU A 80 10.92 -1.11 8.70
CA LEU A 80 10.28 -1.01 7.40
C LEU A 80 11.15 -1.50 6.23
N PRO A 81 12.45 -1.16 6.16
CA PRO A 81 13.29 -1.59 5.03
C PRO A 81 13.60 -3.09 4.99
N ILE A 82 13.48 -3.79 6.11
CA ILE A 82 13.84 -5.21 6.16
C ILE A 82 12.66 -6.16 5.94
N ILE A 83 11.43 -5.64 5.80
CA ILE A 83 10.25 -6.47 5.55
C ILE A 83 10.42 -7.21 4.21
N GLY A 84 10.44 -8.55 4.24
CA GLY A 84 10.60 -9.41 3.06
C GLY A 84 11.98 -9.37 2.41
N SER A 85 12.98 -8.74 3.06
CA SER A 85 14.34 -8.69 2.53
C SER A 85 15.03 -10.05 2.54
N ASP A 86 14.62 -10.97 3.38
CA ASP A 86 15.07 -12.37 3.42
C ASP A 86 14.70 -13.15 2.14
N VAL A 87 13.66 -12.72 1.43
CA VAL A 87 13.20 -13.33 0.18
C VAL A 87 13.69 -12.58 -1.04
N THR A 88 13.64 -11.23 -1.00
CA THR A 88 13.94 -10.40 -2.18
C THR A 88 15.35 -9.82 -2.20
N ASN A 89 16.11 -9.96 -1.11
CA ASN A 89 17.42 -9.29 -0.89
C ASN A 89 17.35 -7.77 -1.12
N SER A 90 16.18 -7.16 -0.90
CA SER A 90 15.89 -5.76 -1.19
C SER A 90 14.83 -5.24 -0.20
N HIS A 91 14.81 -3.93 0.01
CA HIS A 91 13.72 -3.29 0.71
C HIS A 91 12.40 -3.39 -0.08
N PRO A 92 11.23 -3.24 0.58
CA PRO A 92 9.94 -3.28 -0.11
C PRO A 92 9.85 -2.26 -1.24
N ALA A 93 9.37 -2.70 -2.40
CA ALA A 93 9.08 -1.80 -3.51
C ALA A 93 7.87 -0.91 -3.21
N ILE A 94 6.94 -1.43 -2.41
CA ILE A 94 5.70 -0.74 -1.99
C ILE A 94 5.48 -0.99 -0.50
N LEU A 95 5.20 0.09 0.24
CA LEU A 95 4.79 0.08 1.63
C LEU A 95 3.49 0.87 1.78
N GLY A 96 2.37 0.20 2.05
CA GLY A 96 1.17 0.82 2.55
C GLY A 96 1.32 1.11 4.04
N LEU A 97 0.96 2.29 4.47
CA LEU A 97 1.02 2.71 5.87
C LEU A 97 -0.35 3.20 6.33
N CYS A 98 -0.62 3.11 7.62
CA CYS A 98 -1.74 3.78 8.26
C CYS A 98 -1.34 4.35 9.63
N GLU A 99 -2.22 5.19 10.18
CA GLU A 99 -2.00 5.97 11.40
C GLU A 99 -0.87 7.00 11.25
N VAL A 100 -0.87 7.63 10.10
CA VAL A 100 0.04 8.72 9.71
C VAL A 100 -0.71 10.03 9.89
N GLU A 101 -0.16 10.96 10.64
CA GLU A 101 -0.79 12.26 10.87
C GLU A 101 -0.83 13.11 9.61
N ASN A 102 0.34 13.36 9.03
CA ASN A 102 0.47 14.28 7.91
C ASN A 102 1.62 13.86 6.97
N LYS A 103 1.81 14.62 5.90
CA LYS A 103 2.89 14.35 4.95
C LYS A 103 4.28 14.61 5.54
N GLN A 104 4.41 15.53 6.50
CA GLN A 104 5.71 15.89 7.07
C GLN A 104 6.32 14.74 7.86
N VAL A 105 5.54 14.01 8.67
CA VAL A 105 6.05 12.84 9.40
C VAL A 105 6.58 11.75 8.47
N LEU A 106 6.04 11.64 7.25
CA LEU A 106 6.55 10.72 6.24
C LEU A 106 7.86 11.22 5.60
N ILE A 107 7.98 12.54 5.37
CA ILE A 107 9.22 13.16 4.90
C ILE A 107 10.33 12.92 5.94
N ASP A 108 10.03 13.12 7.21
CA ASP A 108 10.98 12.91 8.31
C ASP A 108 11.39 11.44 8.39
N LEU A 109 10.43 10.52 8.25
CA LEU A 109 10.68 9.08 8.26
C LEU A 109 11.64 8.66 7.13
N VAL A 110 11.35 9.05 5.88
CA VAL A 110 12.19 8.67 4.73
C VAL A 110 13.54 9.39 4.73
N SER A 111 13.67 10.50 5.48
CA SER A 111 14.91 11.26 5.66
C SER A 111 15.82 10.70 6.75
N THR A 112 15.35 9.74 7.54
CA THR A 112 16.18 9.09 8.57
C THR A 112 17.40 8.41 7.95
N GLU A 113 18.47 8.26 8.76
CA GLU A 113 19.75 7.70 8.31
C GLU A 113 19.61 6.35 7.59
N LYS A 114 18.65 5.51 8.03
CA LYS A 114 18.44 4.17 7.46
C LYS A 114 17.55 4.15 6.21
N MET A 115 16.78 5.21 5.96
CA MET A 115 15.84 5.25 4.84
C MET A 115 16.23 6.23 3.73
N LYS A 116 17.00 7.27 4.02
CA LYS A 116 17.34 8.34 3.07
C LYS A 116 18.00 7.88 1.76
N GLY A 117 18.65 6.72 1.75
CA GLY A 117 19.27 6.12 0.56
C GLY A 117 18.39 5.14 -0.21
N LEU A 118 17.14 4.91 0.23
CA LEU A 118 16.27 3.89 -0.36
C LEU A 118 15.33 4.43 -1.45
N ASN A 119 15.46 5.70 -1.80
CA ASN A 119 14.71 6.36 -2.88
C ASN A 119 13.19 6.26 -2.75
N TYR A 120 12.64 6.31 -1.53
CA TYR A 120 11.20 6.27 -1.35
C TYR A 120 10.51 7.58 -1.76
N GLY A 121 9.56 7.46 -2.70
CA GLY A 121 8.56 8.47 -2.96
C GLY A 121 7.37 8.33 -2.01
N ILE A 122 6.61 9.40 -1.83
CA ILE A 122 5.50 9.50 -0.88
C ILE A 122 4.22 9.86 -1.61
N ILE A 123 3.15 9.11 -1.37
CA ILE A 123 1.77 9.47 -1.74
C ILE A 123 0.93 9.50 -0.47
N HIS A 124 0.43 10.68 -0.14
CA HIS A 124 -0.38 10.96 1.03
C HIS A 124 -1.41 12.04 0.70
N PHE A 125 -2.59 11.96 1.31
CA PHE A 125 -3.66 12.94 1.25
C PHE A 125 -4.32 13.01 2.62
N ASP A 126 -4.58 14.21 3.09
CA ASP A 126 -5.32 14.44 4.32
C ASP A 126 -6.78 14.00 4.14
N SER A 127 -7.32 13.26 5.10
CA SER A 127 -8.72 12.86 5.16
C SER A 127 -9.52 13.76 6.11
N LYS A 128 -10.79 13.44 6.26
CA LYS A 128 -11.67 14.10 7.24
C LYS A 128 -11.85 13.27 8.52
N ASP A 129 -10.95 12.34 8.80
CA ASP A 129 -10.97 11.61 10.07
C ASP A 129 -10.73 12.57 11.22
N TRP A 130 -11.59 12.51 12.23
CA TRP A 130 -11.56 13.44 13.35
C TRP A 130 -10.32 13.32 14.25
N ARG A 131 -9.57 12.22 14.13
CA ARG A 131 -8.31 12.02 14.84
C ARG A 131 -7.11 12.61 14.11
N GLY A 132 -7.30 13.06 12.85
CA GLY A 132 -6.22 13.57 12.03
C GLY A 132 -5.18 12.49 11.69
N ILE A 133 -5.63 11.26 11.41
CA ILE A 133 -4.74 10.18 10.96
C ILE A 133 -5.19 9.62 9.62
N ASP A 134 -4.23 9.27 8.79
CA ASP A 134 -4.45 8.92 7.41
C ASP A 134 -3.78 7.60 7.01
N VAL A 135 -3.99 7.21 5.75
CA VAL A 135 -3.24 6.18 5.07
C VAL A 135 -2.26 6.80 4.08
N ALA A 136 -1.15 6.11 3.82
CA ALA A 136 -0.14 6.56 2.88
C ALA A 136 0.43 5.39 2.08
N LEU A 137 1.10 5.72 0.97
CA LEU A 137 1.90 4.77 0.20
C LEU A 137 3.33 5.33 0.06
N LEU A 138 4.31 4.58 0.57
CA LEU A 138 5.71 4.78 0.20
C LEU A 138 6.05 3.80 -0.93
N PHE A 139 6.86 4.25 -1.88
CA PHE A 139 7.24 3.42 -3.02
C PHE A 139 8.67 3.69 -3.45
N ASP A 140 9.40 2.64 -3.82
CA ASP A 140 10.73 2.75 -4.43
C ASP A 140 10.60 3.38 -5.82
N THR A 141 11.11 4.61 -5.99
CA THR A 141 11.01 5.38 -7.24
C THR A 141 11.78 4.74 -8.39
N THR A 142 12.68 3.79 -8.11
CA THR A 142 13.41 3.04 -9.15
C THR A 142 12.61 1.88 -9.71
N LYS A 143 11.61 1.38 -8.95
CA LYS A 143 10.80 0.20 -9.29
C LYS A 143 9.37 0.51 -9.65
N PHE A 144 8.79 1.54 -9.02
CA PHE A 144 7.38 1.91 -9.22
C PHE A 144 7.24 3.32 -9.76
N ILE A 145 6.45 3.45 -10.82
CA ILE A 145 6.12 4.73 -11.46
C ILE A 145 4.63 4.98 -11.25
N PRO A 146 4.22 5.82 -10.28
CA PRO A 146 2.83 6.17 -10.07
C PRO A 146 2.31 7.00 -11.27
N ARG A 147 1.05 6.77 -11.64
CA ARG A 147 0.36 7.50 -12.74
C ARG A 147 -0.86 8.25 -12.26
N LYS A 148 -1.58 7.67 -11.32
CA LYS A 148 -2.80 8.27 -10.77
C LYS A 148 -2.94 7.88 -9.31
N ALA A 149 -3.20 8.87 -8.46
CA ALA A 149 -3.54 8.66 -7.07
C ALA A 149 -4.79 9.45 -6.72
N LYS A 150 -5.68 8.88 -5.91
CA LYS A 150 -6.86 9.56 -5.38
C LYS A 150 -7.34 8.87 -4.12
N THR A 151 -8.12 9.60 -3.33
CA THR A 151 -8.80 9.06 -2.16
C THR A 151 -10.29 8.88 -2.39
N TYR A 152 -10.91 8.02 -1.60
CA TYR A 152 -12.34 7.81 -1.52
C TYR A 152 -12.78 7.97 -0.07
N PRO A 153 -13.58 8.99 0.24
CA PRO A 153 -14.04 9.24 1.60
C PRO A 153 -14.91 8.10 2.15
N LEU A 154 -14.54 7.58 3.31
CA LEU A 154 -15.35 6.62 4.04
C LEU A 154 -16.34 7.37 4.94
N LYS A 155 -17.60 7.46 4.48
CA LYS A 155 -18.69 8.05 5.25
C LYS A 155 -19.20 7.05 6.28
N VAL A 156 -19.18 7.44 7.53
CA VAL A 156 -19.64 6.65 8.67
C VAL A 156 -20.69 7.44 9.48
N GLU A 157 -21.19 6.83 10.53
CA GLU A 157 -22.04 7.49 11.51
C GLU A 157 -21.38 7.40 12.88
N TYR A 158 -21.31 8.52 13.59
CA TYR A 158 -20.81 8.59 14.95
C TYR A 158 -21.84 9.25 15.85
N LYS A 159 -22.30 8.53 16.89
CA LYS A 159 -23.34 8.99 17.83
C LYS A 159 -24.60 9.54 17.11
N GLY A 160 -25.07 8.83 16.08
CA GLY A 160 -26.26 9.21 15.30
C GLY A 160 -26.07 10.40 14.35
N LYS A 161 -24.84 10.86 14.13
CA LYS A 161 -24.52 11.96 13.22
C LYS A 161 -23.62 11.50 12.08
N PRO A 162 -23.79 12.02 10.85
CA PRO A 162 -22.87 11.79 9.75
C PRO A 162 -21.44 12.20 10.13
N SER A 163 -20.48 11.36 9.83
CA SER A 163 -19.06 11.58 10.11
C SER A 163 -18.22 10.94 9.01
N PHE A 164 -16.93 11.11 9.11
CA PHE A 164 -15.95 10.49 8.22
C PHE A 164 -14.98 9.65 9.03
N SER A 165 -14.48 8.58 8.41
CA SER A 165 -13.31 7.87 8.84
C SER A 165 -12.18 8.14 7.83
N ARG A 166 -11.04 7.45 7.99
CA ARG A 166 -9.92 7.56 7.06
C ARG A 166 -10.34 7.24 5.64
N ASP A 167 -9.88 8.04 4.70
CA ASP A 167 -10.10 7.81 3.29
C ASP A 167 -9.43 6.51 2.83
N VAL A 168 -9.99 5.85 1.82
CA VAL A 168 -9.32 4.75 1.12
C VAL A 168 -8.44 5.34 0.03
N LEU A 169 -7.13 5.12 0.09
CA LEU A 169 -6.18 5.59 -0.92
C LEU A 169 -6.08 4.56 -2.05
N VAL A 170 -6.21 5.04 -3.29
CA VAL A 170 -6.04 4.22 -4.49
C VAL A 170 -4.94 4.80 -5.36
N VAL A 171 -3.94 3.98 -5.67
CA VAL A 171 -2.80 4.36 -6.50
C VAL A 171 -2.69 3.39 -7.67
N PHE A 172 -2.77 3.92 -8.89
CA PHE A 172 -2.45 3.20 -10.11
C PHE A 172 -1.06 3.59 -10.60
N GLY A 173 -0.29 2.61 -11.06
CA GLY A 173 1.03 2.83 -11.62
C GLY A 173 1.61 1.57 -12.25
N PHE A 174 2.92 1.61 -12.51
CA PHE A 174 3.67 0.50 -13.10
C PHE A 174 4.76 0.04 -12.14
N LEU A 175 4.64 -1.19 -11.64
CA LEU A 175 5.68 -1.87 -10.87
C LEU A 175 6.47 -2.75 -11.83
N GLU A 176 7.77 -2.45 -12.02
CA GLU A 176 8.63 -3.15 -12.99
C GLU A 176 7.97 -3.27 -14.38
N LYS A 177 7.33 -2.18 -14.85
CA LYS A 177 6.57 -2.09 -16.10
C LYS A 177 5.20 -2.79 -16.11
N GLU A 178 4.84 -3.52 -15.07
CA GLU A 178 3.54 -4.17 -14.94
C GLU A 178 2.50 -3.22 -14.36
N PRO A 179 1.35 -2.99 -15.04
CA PRO A 179 0.30 -2.11 -14.53
C PRO A 179 -0.37 -2.75 -13.32
N ILE A 180 -0.48 -1.98 -12.24
CA ILE A 180 -1.07 -2.47 -10.98
C ILE A 180 -1.77 -1.33 -10.22
N ASN A 181 -2.81 -1.70 -9.47
CA ASN A 181 -3.52 -0.81 -8.57
C ASN A 181 -3.25 -1.25 -7.12
N PHE A 182 -2.85 -0.31 -6.28
CA PHE A 182 -2.77 -0.48 -4.84
C PHE A 182 -3.92 0.25 -4.18
N ILE A 183 -4.61 -0.43 -3.25
CA ILE A 183 -5.68 0.12 -2.44
C ILE A 183 -5.20 0.02 -0.99
N VAL A 184 -5.02 1.16 -0.32
CA VAL A 184 -4.57 1.21 1.08
C VAL A 184 -5.74 1.62 1.96
N ASN A 185 -5.96 0.83 3.00
CA ASN A 185 -7.12 0.93 3.89
C ASN A 185 -6.70 1.09 5.35
N HIS A 186 -7.52 1.78 6.12
CA HIS A 186 -7.55 1.69 7.57
C HIS A 186 -9.00 1.79 8.04
N TRP A 187 -9.61 0.65 8.34
CA TRP A 187 -11.03 0.58 8.68
C TRP A 187 -11.28 0.96 10.15
N PRO A 188 -12.53 1.30 10.51
CA PRO A 188 -12.89 1.63 11.88
C PRO A 188 -12.53 0.53 12.89
N SER A 189 -11.89 0.93 14.00
CA SER A 189 -11.42 0.03 15.05
C SER A 189 -12.58 -0.72 15.74
N ARG A 190 -12.31 -1.94 16.21
CA ARG A 190 -13.23 -2.72 17.07
C ARG A 190 -13.55 -2.02 18.39
N GLY A 191 -12.68 -1.12 18.88
CA GLY A 191 -12.89 -0.35 20.10
C GLY A 191 -14.16 0.53 20.10
N GLY A 192 -14.74 0.81 18.93
CA GLY A 192 -16.03 1.47 18.80
C GLY A 192 -17.25 0.63 19.15
N GLY A 193 -17.08 -0.62 19.56
CA GLY A 193 -18.15 -1.56 19.95
C GLY A 193 -19.07 -1.93 18.78
N GLN A 194 -20.34 -2.24 19.08
CA GLN A 194 -21.33 -2.68 18.09
C GLN A 194 -21.50 -1.71 16.90
N PRO A 195 -21.55 -0.37 17.07
CA PRO A 195 -21.65 0.55 15.93
C PRO A 195 -20.49 0.40 14.93
N SER A 196 -19.29 0.03 15.38
CA SER A 196 -18.12 -0.09 14.51
C SER A 196 -18.21 -1.29 13.56
N ILE A 197 -19.00 -2.32 13.87
CA ILE A 197 -19.26 -3.45 12.96
C ILE A 197 -19.92 -2.96 11.68
N ALA A 198 -20.98 -2.14 11.80
CA ALA A 198 -21.65 -1.57 10.63
C ALA A 198 -20.73 -0.61 9.84
N GLN A 199 -19.85 0.10 10.53
CA GLN A 199 -18.88 0.99 9.88
C GLN A 199 -17.84 0.20 9.09
N ARG A 200 -17.32 -0.91 9.62
CA ARG A 200 -16.40 -1.79 8.88
C ARG A 200 -17.09 -2.50 7.71
N TYR A 201 -18.37 -2.85 7.87
CA TYR A 201 -19.15 -3.39 6.75
C TYR A 201 -19.25 -2.37 5.60
N LYS A 202 -19.57 -1.09 5.90
CA LYS A 202 -19.55 0.01 4.92
C LYS A 202 -18.16 0.21 4.28
N ALA A 203 -17.09 0.03 5.05
CA ALA A 203 -15.73 0.11 4.53
C ALA A 203 -15.45 -1.03 3.53
N GLY A 204 -15.91 -2.26 3.82
CA GLY A 204 -15.86 -3.40 2.89
C GLY A 204 -16.64 -3.14 1.60
N GLU A 205 -17.86 -2.59 1.70
CA GLU A 205 -18.67 -2.22 0.53
C GLU A 205 -17.97 -1.14 -0.32
N LEU A 206 -17.38 -0.12 0.31
CA LEU A 206 -16.63 0.92 -0.40
C LEU A 206 -15.43 0.33 -1.14
N ASN A 207 -14.65 -0.52 -0.46
CA ASN A 207 -13.49 -1.18 -1.06
C ASN A 207 -13.94 -2.07 -2.25
N ARG A 208 -15.01 -2.87 -2.10
CA ARG A 208 -15.59 -3.69 -3.18
C ARG A 208 -16.00 -2.81 -4.36
N LYS A 209 -16.71 -1.71 -4.11
CA LYS A 209 -17.13 -0.77 -5.16
C LYS A 209 -15.93 -0.18 -5.92
N ILE A 210 -14.84 0.12 -5.24
CA ILE A 210 -13.60 0.59 -5.87
C ILE A 210 -13.03 -0.50 -6.78
N ILE A 211 -12.91 -1.74 -6.28
CA ILE A 211 -12.43 -2.89 -7.05
C ILE A 211 -13.30 -3.12 -8.28
N ASP A 212 -14.63 -3.15 -8.13
CA ASP A 212 -15.56 -3.34 -9.24
C ASP A 212 -15.45 -2.24 -10.30
N SER A 213 -15.26 -0.98 -9.86
CA SER A 213 -15.02 0.14 -10.77
C SER A 213 -13.73 -0.01 -11.58
N ILE A 214 -12.66 -0.51 -10.97
CA ILE A 214 -11.40 -0.79 -11.69
C ILE A 214 -11.59 -1.93 -12.68
N LEU A 215 -12.22 -3.01 -12.27
CA LEU A 215 -12.46 -4.20 -13.10
C LEU A 215 -13.46 -3.93 -14.23
N SER A 216 -14.41 -3.01 -14.07
CA SER A 216 -15.33 -2.62 -15.13
C SER A 216 -14.62 -1.91 -16.30
N ILE A 217 -13.51 -1.22 -16.03
CA ILE A 217 -12.69 -0.58 -17.07
C ILE A 217 -11.77 -1.61 -17.74
N ASN A 218 -11.14 -2.46 -16.95
CA ASN A 218 -10.30 -3.54 -17.44
C ASN A 218 -10.43 -4.78 -16.53
N PRO A 219 -11.14 -5.82 -16.96
CA PRO A 219 -11.34 -7.06 -16.18
C PRO A 219 -10.05 -7.81 -15.82
N LYS A 220 -8.93 -7.49 -16.49
CA LYS A 220 -7.62 -8.09 -16.25
C LYS A 220 -6.72 -7.22 -15.35
N SER A 221 -7.26 -6.16 -14.74
CA SER A 221 -6.51 -5.30 -13.83
C SER A 221 -5.94 -6.08 -12.67
N LYS A 222 -4.66 -5.87 -12.39
CA LYS A 222 -4.02 -6.36 -11.17
C LYS A 222 -4.34 -5.38 -10.04
N ILE A 223 -4.81 -5.91 -8.91
CA ILE A 223 -5.22 -5.11 -7.76
C ILE A 223 -4.68 -5.77 -6.50
N ILE A 224 -3.99 -5.01 -5.66
CA ILE A 224 -3.63 -5.40 -4.30
C ILE A 224 -4.36 -4.45 -3.36
N SER A 225 -5.30 -4.98 -2.58
CA SER A 225 -5.93 -4.26 -1.48
C SER A 225 -5.28 -4.70 -0.18
N MET A 226 -4.72 -3.75 0.54
CA MET A 226 -3.98 -3.97 1.79
C MET A 226 -4.41 -2.94 2.83
N GLY A 227 -4.19 -3.26 4.10
CA GLY A 227 -4.57 -2.32 5.15
C GLY A 227 -4.73 -2.98 6.52
N ASP A 228 -4.98 -2.13 7.50
CA ASP A 228 -5.56 -2.54 8.77
C ASP A 228 -7.09 -2.57 8.63
N PHE A 229 -7.62 -3.74 8.34
CA PHE A 229 -9.06 -3.93 8.17
C PHE A 229 -9.82 -3.98 9.50
N ASN A 230 -9.11 -4.08 10.63
CA ASN A 230 -9.70 -4.21 11.97
C ASN A 230 -10.74 -5.33 12.12
N ASP A 231 -10.76 -6.27 11.18
CA ASP A 231 -11.61 -7.46 11.16
C ASP A 231 -10.81 -8.69 10.69
N ASP A 232 -11.28 -9.87 11.07
CA ASP A 232 -10.69 -11.14 10.69
C ASP A 232 -11.19 -11.59 9.30
N PRO A 233 -10.46 -12.46 8.60
CA PRO A 233 -10.87 -12.97 7.30
C PRO A 233 -12.26 -13.61 7.28
N GLY A 234 -12.75 -14.07 8.46
CA GLY A 234 -14.08 -14.68 8.64
C GLY A 234 -15.22 -13.69 8.79
N ASP A 235 -14.94 -12.42 9.08
CA ASP A 235 -15.97 -11.43 9.40
C ASP A 235 -16.80 -11.01 8.19
N PRO A 236 -18.08 -10.62 8.41
CA PRO A 236 -18.99 -10.24 7.33
C PRO A 236 -18.49 -9.06 6.47
N SER A 237 -17.75 -8.12 7.06
CA SER A 237 -17.13 -7.00 6.33
C SER A 237 -16.15 -7.47 5.25
N ILE A 238 -15.42 -8.55 5.54
CA ILE A 238 -14.44 -9.15 4.62
C ILE A 238 -15.14 -10.14 3.68
N LYS A 239 -15.86 -11.14 4.22
CA LYS A 239 -16.47 -12.18 3.38
C LYS A 239 -17.63 -11.70 2.53
N VAL A 240 -18.53 -10.90 3.11
CA VAL A 240 -19.79 -10.52 2.47
C VAL A 240 -19.69 -9.16 1.79
N ALA A 241 -19.20 -8.14 2.48
CA ALA A 241 -19.13 -6.78 1.94
C ALA A 241 -17.99 -6.61 0.93
N LEU A 242 -16.77 -7.01 1.29
CA LEU A 242 -15.61 -6.98 0.38
C LEU A 242 -15.65 -8.12 -0.66
N LYS A 243 -16.35 -9.22 -0.37
CA LYS A 243 -16.50 -10.41 -1.23
C LYS A 243 -15.15 -11.10 -1.51
N THR A 244 -14.41 -11.38 -0.45
CA THR A 244 -13.22 -12.24 -0.56
C THR A 244 -13.63 -13.72 -0.53
N ASN A 245 -12.92 -14.53 -1.31
CA ASN A 245 -13.11 -15.98 -1.33
C ASN A 245 -12.44 -16.68 -0.15
#